data_a80da0b086ce24b32f448634f325c5ae
#
_entry.id   a80da0b086ce24b32f448634f325c5ae
#
_cell.length_a   1.000
_cell.length_b   1.000
_cell.length_c   1.000
_cell.angle_alpha   90.00
_cell.angle_beta   90.00
_cell.angle_gamma   90.00
#
_symmetry.space_group_name_H-M   'P 1'
#
loop_
_entity.id
_entity.type
_entity.pdbx_description
1 polymer ?
#
loop_
_entity_poly.entity_id
_entity_poly.type
_entity_poly.pdbx_seq_one_letter_code
_entity_poly.pdbx_strand_id
1 'polypeptide(L)'
;TIKSVIDNYPLKSPLDAAGFFDKIKHNVGGEMLTLNEMENKKLRDAFGDARIHFVLVCAAKGCPPITNFAYVPNKLDSQLEQQTGKAINDPNFVRIDKAAEKVEVSQIFDWYRVDFGNDNVAILK
;
A
#
# COMPACT_ATOMS: atom_id res chain seq x y z
N THR A 1 -8.36 7.24 -1.78
CA THR A 1 -7.15 8.10 -1.95
C THR A 1 -7.33 9.11 -3.08
N ILE A 2 -7.68 8.71 -4.33
CA ILE A 2 -7.84 9.63 -5.46
C ILE A 2 -8.81 10.78 -5.14
N LYS A 3 -10.01 10.47 -4.63
CA LYS A 3 -10.98 11.50 -4.21
C LYS A 3 -10.37 12.46 -3.19
N SER A 4 -9.68 11.94 -2.17
CA SER A 4 -9.04 12.76 -1.14
C SER A 4 -7.98 13.70 -1.71
N VAL A 5 -7.20 13.25 -2.69
CA VAL A 5 -6.23 14.10 -3.41
C VAL A 5 -6.94 15.22 -4.18
N ILE A 6 -8.02 14.90 -4.91
CA ILE A 6 -8.79 15.88 -5.69
C ILE A 6 -9.41 16.94 -4.77
N ASP A 7 -10.02 16.52 -3.67
CA ASP A 7 -10.72 17.41 -2.72
C ASP A 7 -9.76 18.38 -2.01
N ASN A 8 -8.47 18.04 -1.93
CA ASN A 8 -7.45 18.84 -1.24
C ASN A 8 -6.38 19.43 -2.19
N TYR A 9 -6.56 19.34 -3.50
CA TYR A 9 -5.63 19.88 -4.48
C TYR A 9 -5.64 21.43 -4.50
N PRO A 10 -4.49 22.13 -4.67
CA PRO A 10 -3.15 21.59 -4.92
C PRO A 10 -2.39 21.26 -3.62
N LEU A 11 -1.74 20.08 -3.59
CA LEU A 11 -0.87 19.65 -2.48
C LEU A 11 0.51 19.27 -3.03
N LYS A 12 1.57 19.65 -2.33
CA LYS A 12 2.94 19.15 -2.57
C LYS A 12 3.13 17.77 -1.95
N SER A 13 2.45 17.52 -0.84
CA SER A 13 2.44 16.25 -0.11
C SER A 13 1.05 16.00 0.46
N PRO A 14 0.58 14.75 0.58
CA PRO A 14 -0.64 14.44 1.33
C PRO A 14 -0.59 14.94 2.79
N LEU A 15 0.60 15.05 3.37
CA LEU A 15 0.79 15.53 4.75
C LEU A 15 0.53 17.05 4.90
N ASP A 16 0.49 17.81 3.81
CA ASP A 16 0.14 19.25 3.84
C ASP A 16 -1.35 19.44 4.17
N ALA A 17 -2.20 18.44 3.93
CA ALA A 17 -3.60 18.44 4.36
C ALA A 17 -3.71 17.81 5.76
N ALA A 18 -3.97 18.64 6.77
CA ALA A 18 -4.07 18.17 8.14
C ALA A 18 -5.11 17.05 8.31
N GLY A 19 -4.67 15.87 8.75
CA GLY A 19 -5.53 14.72 8.94
C GLY A 19 -5.93 13.99 7.66
N PHE A 20 -5.17 14.13 6.58
CA PHE A 20 -5.45 13.47 5.29
C PHE A 20 -5.74 11.96 5.43
N PHE A 21 -4.96 11.25 6.25
CA PHE A 21 -5.12 9.82 6.45
C PHE A 21 -5.99 9.45 7.66
N ASP A 22 -6.02 10.28 8.71
CA ASP A 22 -6.53 9.91 10.04
C ASP A 22 -7.76 10.70 10.50
N LYS A 23 -8.09 11.84 9.87
CA LYS A 23 -9.23 12.70 10.26
C LYS A 23 -10.25 12.92 9.16
N ILE A 24 -9.81 13.09 7.92
CA ILE A 24 -10.73 13.32 6.79
C ILE A 24 -11.49 12.02 6.51
N LYS A 25 -12.81 12.08 6.63
CA LYS A 25 -13.70 10.93 6.43
C LYS A 25 -14.30 10.92 5.02
N HIS A 26 -14.44 9.73 4.48
CA HIS A 26 -15.02 9.44 3.17
C HIS A 26 -16.19 8.47 3.34
N ASN A 27 -17.25 8.65 2.56
CA ASN A 27 -18.35 7.69 2.52
C ASN A 27 -17.91 6.46 1.72
N VAL A 28 -17.88 5.31 2.38
CA VAL A 28 -17.53 4.03 1.79
C VAL A 28 -18.65 3.03 2.08
N GLY A 29 -19.48 2.76 1.08
CA GLY A 29 -20.62 1.86 1.25
C GLY A 29 -21.64 2.29 2.30
N GLY A 30 -21.81 3.60 2.54
CA GLY A 30 -22.70 4.16 3.56
C GLY A 30 -22.03 4.39 4.93
N GLU A 31 -20.80 3.95 5.12
CA GLU A 31 -20.03 4.17 6.36
C GLU A 31 -19.02 5.30 6.18
N MET A 32 -18.90 6.18 7.17
CA MET A 32 -17.92 7.28 7.17
C MET A 32 -16.61 6.82 7.77
N LEU A 33 -15.60 6.59 6.91
CA LEU A 33 -14.28 6.06 7.27
C LEU A 33 -13.16 7.02 6.87
N THR A 34 -12.11 7.11 7.69
CA THR A 34 -10.82 7.67 7.28
C THR A 34 -10.05 6.67 6.41
N LEU A 35 -8.97 7.12 5.73
CA LEU A 35 -8.12 6.21 4.97
C LEU A 35 -7.45 5.18 5.90
N ASN A 36 -6.97 5.61 7.07
CA ASN A 36 -6.39 4.70 8.07
C ASN A 36 -7.39 3.68 8.62
N GLU A 37 -8.65 4.08 8.87
CA GLU A 37 -9.67 3.13 9.31
C GLU A 37 -10.01 2.11 8.22
N MET A 38 -10.05 2.55 6.97
CA MET A 38 -10.27 1.65 5.82
C MET A 38 -9.13 0.64 5.69
N GLU A 39 -7.88 1.08 5.75
CA GLU A 39 -6.72 0.21 5.66
C GLU A 39 -6.65 -0.78 6.83
N ASN A 40 -6.65 -0.27 8.06
CA ASN A 40 -6.38 -1.11 9.22
C ASN A 40 -7.59 -1.97 9.60
N LYS A 41 -8.78 -1.37 9.80
CA LYS A 41 -9.96 -2.11 10.30
C LYS A 41 -10.68 -2.92 9.24
N LYS A 42 -10.74 -2.41 7.98
CA LYS A 42 -11.53 -3.06 6.93
C LYS A 42 -10.73 -4.00 6.05
N LEU A 43 -9.43 -3.79 5.91
CA LEU A 43 -8.57 -4.62 5.06
C LEU A 43 -7.62 -5.48 5.88
N ARG A 44 -6.70 -4.93 6.64
CA ARG A 44 -5.68 -5.70 7.37
C ARG A 44 -6.29 -6.66 8.38
N ASP A 45 -7.11 -6.16 9.30
CA ASP A 45 -7.71 -6.98 10.37
C ASP A 45 -8.70 -8.02 9.80
N ALA A 46 -9.39 -7.69 8.70
CA ALA A 46 -10.43 -8.54 8.15
C ALA A 46 -9.89 -9.67 7.26
N PHE A 47 -8.80 -9.45 6.53
CA PHE A 47 -8.34 -10.38 5.49
C PHE A 47 -6.95 -10.97 5.77
N GLY A 48 -6.06 -10.29 6.49
CA GLY A 48 -4.72 -10.77 6.81
C GLY A 48 -3.84 -11.08 5.58
N ASP A 49 -4.10 -10.44 4.43
CA ASP A 49 -3.39 -10.68 3.18
C ASP A 49 -2.34 -9.58 2.97
N ALA A 50 -1.06 -9.94 3.10
CA ALA A 50 0.05 -8.99 2.95
C ALA A 50 0.12 -8.34 1.57
N ARG A 51 -0.47 -8.94 0.53
CA ARG A 51 -0.51 -8.37 -0.83
C ARG A 51 -1.24 -7.03 -0.90
N ILE A 52 -2.06 -6.69 0.10
CA ILE A 52 -2.72 -5.37 0.16
C ILE A 52 -1.71 -4.23 0.18
N HIS A 53 -0.53 -4.44 0.76
CA HIS A 53 0.53 -3.42 0.83
C HIS A 53 1.15 -3.09 -0.53
N PHE A 54 0.95 -3.92 -1.54
CA PHE A 54 1.36 -3.67 -2.93
C PHE A 54 0.29 -2.96 -3.78
N VAL A 55 -0.88 -2.68 -3.20
CA VAL A 55 -2.01 -2.03 -3.88
C VAL A 55 -2.52 -0.78 -3.18
N LEU A 56 -2.16 -0.57 -1.92
CA LEU A 56 -2.51 0.63 -1.16
C LEU A 56 -1.51 1.75 -1.46
N VAL A 57 -2.03 2.88 -1.91
CA VAL A 57 -1.23 4.03 -2.38
C VAL A 57 -1.02 5.01 -1.24
N CYS A 58 0.24 5.25 -0.87
CA CYS A 58 0.62 6.21 0.18
C CYS A 58 1.32 7.48 -0.35
N ALA A 59 1.42 7.61 -1.68
CA ALA A 59 2.03 8.77 -2.36
C ALA A 59 3.52 9.02 -2.04
N ALA A 60 4.24 8.02 -1.52
CA ALA A 60 5.69 8.06 -1.34
C ALA A 60 6.39 7.33 -2.50
N LYS A 61 7.66 7.68 -2.76
CA LYS A 61 8.45 7.11 -3.87
C LYS A 61 8.62 5.59 -3.77
N GLY A 62 8.68 5.03 -2.56
CA GLY A 62 8.78 3.59 -2.30
C GLY A 62 7.43 2.91 -2.07
N CYS A 63 6.30 3.54 -2.44
CA CYS A 63 4.97 2.97 -2.35
C CYS A 63 4.44 2.57 -3.73
N PRO A 64 3.47 1.65 -3.79
CA PRO A 64 2.87 1.24 -5.05
C PRO A 64 2.23 2.42 -5.79
N PRO A 65 2.36 2.49 -7.13
CA PRO A 65 1.70 3.52 -7.94
C PRO A 65 0.18 3.29 -8.00
N ILE A 66 -0.56 4.37 -8.29
CA ILE A 66 -2.00 4.27 -8.56
C ILE A 66 -2.21 3.45 -9.84
N THR A 67 -3.11 2.47 -9.77
CA THR A 67 -3.54 1.68 -10.93
C THR A 67 -4.58 2.44 -11.75
N ASN A 68 -4.67 2.12 -13.05
CA ASN A 68 -5.67 2.66 -13.96
C ASN A 68 -6.94 1.80 -14.06
N PHE A 69 -7.15 0.90 -13.12
CA PHE A 69 -8.33 0.04 -13.03
C PHE A 69 -8.83 -0.05 -11.57
N ALA A 70 -10.09 -0.46 -11.41
CA ALA A 70 -10.66 -0.78 -10.11
C ALA A 70 -10.45 -2.27 -9.78
N TYR A 71 -10.21 -2.56 -8.49
CA TYR A 71 -10.22 -3.94 -8.01
C TYR A 71 -11.65 -4.45 -7.99
N VAL A 72 -11.87 -5.64 -8.54
CA VAL A 72 -13.20 -6.24 -8.65
C VAL A 72 -13.22 -7.67 -8.08
N PRO A 73 -14.31 -8.09 -7.42
CA PRO A 73 -14.33 -9.34 -6.65
C PRO A 73 -13.90 -10.58 -7.44
N ASN A 74 -14.37 -10.73 -8.67
CA ASN A 74 -14.08 -11.89 -9.50
C ASN A 74 -12.66 -11.92 -10.11
N LYS A 75 -11.88 -10.85 -9.95
CA LYS A 75 -10.48 -10.75 -10.41
C LYS A 75 -9.52 -10.36 -9.30
N LEU A 76 -10.01 -10.19 -8.08
CA LEU A 76 -9.23 -9.62 -6.99
C LEU A 76 -7.92 -10.35 -6.77
N ASP A 77 -7.96 -11.67 -6.68
CA ASP A 77 -6.76 -12.49 -6.45
C ASP A 77 -5.72 -12.29 -7.57
N SER A 78 -6.13 -12.39 -8.83
CA SER A 78 -5.22 -12.17 -9.96
C SER A 78 -4.71 -10.73 -10.06
N GLN A 79 -5.50 -9.74 -9.64
CA GLN A 79 -5.09 -8.34 -9.60
C GLN A 79 -4.06 -8.08 -8.47
N LEU A 80 -4.25 -8.69 -7.30
CA LEU A 80 -3.30 -8.63 -6.20
C LEU A 80 -1.98 -9.28 -6.59
N GLU A 81 -2.02 -10.49 -7.16
CA GLU A 81 -0.84 -11.20 -7.65
C GLU A 81 -0.06 -10.39 -8.70
N GLN A 82 -0.77 -9.81 -9.66
CA GLN A 82 -0.14 -8.96 -10.68
C GLN A 82 0.57 -7.73 -10.08
N GLN A 83 -0.06 -7.05 -9.11
CA GLN A 83 0.57 -5.88 -8.49
C GLN A 83 1.74 -6.27 -7.58
N THR A 84 1.63 -7.38 -6.87
CA THR A 84 2.75 -7.96 -6.10
C THR A 84 3.94 -8.24 -7.00
N GLY A 85 3.73 -8.94 -8.12
CA GLY A 85 4.78 -9.21 -9.10
C GLY A 85 5.43 -7.94 -9.67
N LYS A 86 4.63 -6.90 -9.96
CA LYS A 86 5.16 -5.59 -10.40
C LYS A 86 6.01 -4.93 -9.33
N ALA A 87 5.55 -4.90 -8.07
CA ALA A 87 6.25 -4.27 -6.97
C ALA A 87 7.59 -4.97 -6.70
N ILE A 88 7.61 -6.29 -6.62
CA ILE A 88 8.83 -7.07 -6.34
C ILE A 88 9.88 -6.89 -7.45
N ASN A 89 9.46 -6.69 -8.70
CA ASN A 89 10.35 -6.46 -9.83
C ASN A 89 10.69 -4.97 -10.08
N ASP A 90 10.15 -4.05 -9.28
CA ASP A 90 10.48 -2.62 -9.37
C ASP A 90 11.76 -2.33 -8.55
N PRO A 91 12.85 -1.83 -9.16
CA PRO A 91 14.09 -1.51 -8.45
C PRO A 91 13.95 -0.38 -7.42
N ASN A 92 12.87 0.40 -7.46
CA ASN A 92 12.53 1.35 -6.40
C ASN A 92 11.89 0.68 -5.19
N PHE A 93 11.42 -0.55 -5.32
CA PHE A 93 10.74 -1.31 -4.28
C PHE A 93 11.62 -2.44 -3.72
N VAL A 94 12.29 -3.19 -4.61
CA VAL A 94 13.27 -4.24 -4.25
C VAL A 94 14.49 -4.11 -5.14
N ARG A 95 15.66 -3.93 -4.55
CA ARG A 95 16.95 -3.86 -5.28
C ARG A 95 17.91 -4.91 -4.74
N ILE A 96 18.39 -5.78 -5.63
CA ILE A 96 19.34 -6.83 -5.31
C ILE A 96 20.71 -6.45 -5.88
N ASP A 97 21.68 -6.28 -4.99
CA ASP A 97 23.10 -6.14 -5.35
C ASP A 97 23.82 -7.45 -5.06
N LYS A 98 24.01 -8.25 -6.10
CA LYS A 98 24.67 -9.57 -5.99
C LYS A 98 26.16 -9.47 -5.65
N ALA A 99 26.82 -8.39 -6.06
CA ALA A 99 28.25 -8.20 -5.81
C ALA A 99 28.51 -7.84 -4.35
N ALA A 100 27.61 -7.07 -3.75
CA ALA A 100 27.67 -6.69 -2.35
C ALA A 100 26.91 -7.67 -1.42
N GLU A 101 26.29 -8.73 -1.97
CA GLU A 101 25.43 -9.67 -1.24
C GLU A 101 24.32 -8.93 -0.42
N LYS A 102 23.75 -7.88 -1.02
CA LYS A 102 22.82 -6.96 -0.33
C LYS A 102 21.48 -6.92 -1.05
N VAL A 103 20.40 -6.95 -0.25
CA VAL A 103 19.05 -6.68 -0.70
C VAL A 103 18.53 -5.42 0.00
N GLU A 104 18.09 -4.43 -0.77
CA GLU A 104 17.41 -3.24 -0.28
C GLU A 104 15.94 -3.37 -0.62
N VAL A 105 15.07 -3.15 0.36
CA VAL A 105 13.62 -3.25 0.20
C VAL A 105 12.94 -1.96 0.63
N SER A 106 11.74 -1.72 0.11
CA SER A 106 10.88 -0.61 0.54
C SER A 106 10.63 -0.64 2.05
N GLN A 107 10.52 0.51 2.67
CA GLN A 107 10.16 0.65 4.09
C GLN A 107 8.78 0.03 4.43
N ILE A 108 7.93 -0.24 3.45
CA ILE A 108 6.68 -0.97 3.64
C ILE A 108 6.90 -2.30 4.35
N PHE A 109 7.97 -3.03 4.02
CA PHE A 109 8.30 -4.29 4.67
C PHE A 109 8.70 -4.13 6.15
N ASP A 110 9.20 -2.98 6.53
CA ASP A 110 9.51 -2.65 7.92
C ASP A 110 8.28 -2.14 8.67
N TRP A 111 7.52 -1.20 8.10
CA TRP A 111 6.31 -0.65 8.71
C TRP A 111 5.24 -1.69 8.98
N TYR A 112 5.09 -2.65 8.08
CA TYR A 112 4.07 -3.71 8.14
C TYR A 112 4.69 -5.10 8.38
N ARG A 113 5.84 -5.13 9.04
CA ARG A 113 6.64 -6.34 9.25
C ARG A 113 5.85 -7.54 9.77
N VAL A 114 4.89 -7.30 10.65
CA VAL A 114 4.00 -8.33 11.23
C VAL A 114 3.19 -9.03 10.14
N ASP A 115 2.72 -8.28 9.14
CA ASP A 115 1.90 -8.82 8.05
C ASP A 115 2.73 -9.67 7.08
N PHE A 116 4.07 -9.48 7.08
CA PHE A 116 5.03 -10.24 6.26
C PHE A 116 5.76 -11.36 7.04
N GLY A 117 5.21 -11.83 8.16
CA GLY A 117 5.76 -12.95 8.93
C GLY A 117 6.75 -12.57 10.02
N ASN A 118 6.97 -11.26 10.26
CA ASN A 118 7.72 -10.68 11.37
C ASN A 118 9.23 -11.01 11.45
N ASP A 119 9.80 -11.62 10.41
CA ASP A 119 11.25 -11.85 10.32
C ASP A 119 11.79 -11.64 8.90
N ASN A 120 13.10 -11.46 8.78
CA ASN A 120 13.74 -11.18 7.49
C ASN A 120 13.68 -12.36 6.52
N VAL A 121 13.65 -13.58 7.03
CA VAL A 121 13.58 -14.80 6.20
C VAL A 121 12.19 -14.94 5.59
N ALA A 122 11.14 -14.65 6.35
CA ALA A 122 9.77 -14.64 5.85
C ALA A 122 9.55 -13.59 4.76
N ILE A 123 10.15 -12.39 4.91
CA ILE A 123 10.08 -11.32 3.91
C ILE A 123 10.73 -11.73 2.58
N LEU A 124 11.77 -12.57 2.61
CA LEU A 124 12.53 -13.00 1.43
C LEU A 124 11.99 -14.28 0.75
N LYS A 125 10.97 -14.90 1.30
CA LYS A 125 10.29 -16.09 0.75
C LYS A 125 9.09 -15.73 -0.10
#